data_65379641087cad65a713bd4882a8cae4
#
_entry.id   65379641087cad65a713bd4882a8cae4
#
_cell.length_a   1.000
_cell.length_b   1.000
_cell.length_c   1.000
_cell.angle_alpha   90.00
_cell.angle_beta   90.00
_cell.angle_gamma   90.00
#
_symmetry.space_group_name_H-M   'P 1'
#
loop_
_entity.id
_entity.type
_entity.pdbx_description
1 polymer ?
#
loop_
_entity_poly.entity_id
_entity_poly.type
_entity_poly.pdbx_seq_one_letter_code
_entity_poly.pdbx_strand_id
1 'polypeptide(L)'
;MPDLLQLQVHDLEVEILTGIYSEETHLPQPLRISVTADIDIPERFAPDTPLSASKSYIDLKHAATDGLPKDVHFTLIEGVADHIADTLFISDSRVRRVEVRIIKLAIAERDESIGITLVRHRR
;
A
#
# COMPACT_ATOMS: atom_id res chain seq x y z
N MET A 1 -6.93 -23.25 10.87
CA MET A 1 -6.52 -21.96 10.28
C MET A 1 -5.41 -21.37 11.14
N PRO A 2 -4.31 -20.94 10.54
CA PRO A 2 -3.28 -20.26 11.31
C PRO A 2 -3.78 -18.93 11.84
N ASP A 3 -3.26 -18.53 12.97
CA ASP A 3 -3.51 -17.20 13.50
C ASP A 3 -2.90 -16.16 12.57
N LEU A 4 -3.51 -14.98 12.53
CA LEU A 4 -3.16 -13.95 11.57
C LEU A 4 -3.16 -12.59 12.25
N LEU A 5 -2.14 -11.78 11.97
CA LEU A 5 -2.14 -10.36 12.27
C LEU A 5 -2.06 -9.59 10.97
N GLN A 6 -2.97 -8.66 10.81
CA GLN A 6 -2.94 -7.72 9.68
C GLN A 6 -2.68 -6.32 10.22
N LEU A 7 -1.60 -5.70 9.77
CA LEU A 7 -1.38 -4.28 9.98
C LEU A 7 -2.08 -3.54 8.85
N GLN A 8 -2.71 -2.41 9.18
CA GLN A 8 -3.53 -1.69 8.21
C GLN A 8 -3.32 -0.19 8.34
N VAL A 9 -3.23 0.48 7.20
CA VAL A 9 -3.31 1.93 7.09
C VAL A 9 -4.30 2.23 5.98
N HIS A 10 -5.30 3.03 6.27
CA HIS A 10 -6.39 3.30 5.33
C HIS A 10 -6.43 4.76 4.90
N ASP A 11 -6.83 4.97 3.66
CA ASP A 11 -7.24 6.27 3.13
C ASP A 11 -6.14 7.33 3.14
N LEU A 12 -4.90 6.92 2.84
CA LEU A 12 -3.81 7.86 2.61
C LEU A 12 -4.01 8.56 1.27
N GLU A 13 -3.94 9.87 1.24
CA GLU A 13 -4.02 10.63 0.01
C GLU A 13 -2.62 11.06 -0.45
N VAL A 14 -2.28 10.72 -1.68
CA VAL A 14 -0.99 11.05 -2.30
C VAL A 14 -1.21 11.50 -3.72
N GLU A 15 -0.25 12.26 -4.26
CA GLU A 15 -0.23 12.63 -5.66
C GLU A 15 0.93 11.95 -6.36
N ILE A 16 0.64 11.20 -7.43
CA ILE A 16 1.62 10.40 -8.15
C ILE A 16 1.43 10.60 -9.65
N LEU A 17 2.55 10.66 -10.38
CA LEU A 17 2.53 10.69 -11.84
C LEU A 17 2.07 9.32 -12.34
N THR A 18 0.85 9.26 -12.86
CA THR A 18 0.27 8.00 -13.34
C THR A 18 -0.81 8.30 -14.38
N GLY A 19 -1.10 7.30 -15.21
CA GLY A 19 -2.19 7.34 -16.17
C GLY A 19 -1.72 7.12 -17.61
N ILE A 20 -2.66 6.71 -18.46
CA ILE A 20 -2.43 6.47 -19.88
C ILE A 20 -3.05 7.55 -20.78
N TYR A 21 -3.97 8.34 -20.25
CA TYR A 21 -4.64 9.40 -21.00
C TYR A 21 -3.79 10.66 -21.03
N SER A 22 -3.90 11.43 -22.12
CA SER A 22 -3.07 12.62 -22.32
C SER A 22 -3.24 13.67 -21.21
N GLU A 23 -4.44 13.82 -20.69
CA GLU A 23 -4.72 14.73 -19.59
C GLU A 23 -4.11 14.29 -18.26
N GLU A 24 -3.73 13.02 -18.13
CA GLU A 24 -3.11 12.46 -16.92
C GLU A 24 -1.59 12.50 -16.94
N THR A 25 -0.96 12.64 -18.10
CA THR A 25 0.49 12.36 -18.25
C THR A 25 1.41 13.46 -17.75
N HIS A 26 0.91 14.67 -17.53
CA HIS A 26 1.75 15.84 -17.22
C HIS A 26 1.66 16.30 -15.77
N LEU A 27 0.63 15.90 -15.06
CA LEU A 27 0.39 16.34 -13.69
C LEU A 27 0.21 15.14 -12.77
N PRO A 28 0.71 15.25 -11.52
CA PRO A 28 0.43 14.20 -10.53
C PRO A 28 -1.07 14.02 -10.35
N GLN A 29 -1.49 12.78 -10.20
CA GLN A 29 -2.88 12.42 -9.98
C GLN A 29 -3.13 12.11 -8.51
N PRO A 30 -4.23 12.63 -7.93
CA PRO A 30 -4.56 12.32 -6.54
C PRO A 30 -5.07 10.88 -6.43
N LEU A 31 -4.46 10.13 -5.53
CA LEU A 31 -4.81 8.75 -5.23
C LEU A 31 -5.13 8.61 -3.75
N ARG A 32 -6.07 7.72 -3.43
CA ARG A 32 -6.32 7.31 -2.06
C ARG A 32 -5.87 5.87 -1.91
N ILE A 33 -4.92 5.63 -1.01
CA ILE A 33 -4.25 4.35 -0.88
C ILE A 33 -4.50 3.75 0.49
N SER A 34 -4.88 2.47 0.52
CA SER A 34 -4.99 1.69 1.74
C SER A 34 -4.10 0.45 1.60
N VAL A 35 -3.36 0.14 2.65
CA VAL A 35 -2.40 -0.96 2.66
C VAL A 35 -2.70 -1.87 3.85
N THR A 36 -2.74 -3.17 3.58
CA THR A 36 -2.85 -4.22 4.60
C THR A 36 -1.70 -5.19 4.42
N ALA A 37 -0.97 -5.49 5.48
CA ALA A 37 0.13 -6.45 5.47
C ALA A 37 -0.14 -7.55 6.49
N ASP A 38 -0.13 -8.79 6.01
CA ASP A 38 -0.20 -9.97 6.88
C ASP A 38 1.20 -10.31 7.30
N ILE A 39 1.44 -10.44 8.61
CA ILE A 39 2.77 -10.73 9.15
C ILE A 39 2.74 -11.96 10.06
N ASP A 40 3.90 -12.64 10.14
CA ASP A 40 4.13 -13.68 11.13
C ASP A 40 4.12 -13.08 12.52
N ILE A 41 3.49 -13.78 13.46
CA ILE A 41 3.31 -13.28 14.82
C ILE A 41 3.85 -14.27 15.85
N PRO A 42 4.20 -13.79 17.05
CA PRO A 42 4.46 -14.68 18.17
C PRO A 42 3.16 -15.37 18.61
N GLU A 43 3.32 -16.40 19.43
CA GLU A 43 2.18 -17.15 19.94
C GLU A 43 1.19 -16.27 20.74
N ARG A 44 1.70 -15.27 21.45
CA ARG A 44 0.90 -14.38 22.29
C ARG A 44 1.50 -12.97 22.34
N PHE A 45 0.62 -12.00 22.52
CA PHE A 45 1.01 -10.65 22.89
C PHE A 45 0.63 -10.40 24.34
N ALA A 46 1.57 -9.92 25.13
CA ALA A 46 1.41 -9.56 26.54
C ALA A 46 1.40 -8.03 26.66
N PRO A 47 1.02 -7.46 27.84
CA PRO A 47 1.05 -6.00 28.00
C PRO A 47 2.41 -5.37 27.77
N ASP A 48 3.50 -6.08 28.02
CA ASP A 48 4.88 -5.59 27.88
C ASP A 48 5.58 -6.12 26.62
N THR A 49 4.85 -6.76 25.70
CA THR A 49 5.44 -7.25 24.45
C THR A 49 5.96 -6.05 23.64
N PRO A 50 7.25 -6.06 23.24
CA PRO A 50 7.83 -4.94 22.52
C PRO A 50 7.35 -4.88 21.05
N LEU A 51 7.49 -3.70 20.46
CA LEU A 51 7.12 -3.48 19.05
C LEU A 51 7.84 -4.45 18.10
N SER A 52 9.06 -4.88 18.45
CA SER A 52 9.83 -5.81 17.61
C SER A 52 9.14 -7.17 17.41
N ALA A 53 8.21 -7.55 18.28
CA ALA A 53 7.40 -8.76 18.09
C ALA A 53 6.28 -8.56 17.05
N SER A 54 6.00 -7.31 16.70
CA SER A 54 5.08 -6.93 15.65
C SER A 54 5.85 -6.14 14.58
N LYS A 55 5.20 -5.16 13.97
CA LYS A 55 5.80 -4.27 12.98
C LYS A 55 5.18 -2.90 13.14
N SER A 56 5.96 -1.85 12.92
CA SER A 56 5.41 -0.49 12.92
C SER A 56 4.50 -0.27 11.72
N TYR A 57 3.28 0.19 11.97
CA TYR A 57 2.37 0.59 10.88
C TYR A 57 2.91 1.83 10.13
N ILE A 58 3.84 2.56 10.72
CA ILE A 58 4.52 3.67 10.04
C ILE A 58 5.26 3.18 8.80
N ASP A 59 5.77 1.95 8.80
CA ASP A 59 6.42 1.35 7.63
C ASP A 59 5.45 1.24 6.45
N LEU A 60 4.19 0.88 6.73
CA LEU A 60 3.15 0.81 5.71
C LEU A 60 2.84 2.20 5.16
N LYS A 61 2.69 3.17 6.05
CA LYS A 61 2.44 4.55 5.66
C LYS A 61 3.58 5.09 4.80
N HIS A 62 4.82 4.86 5.22
CA HIS A 62 6.01 5.31 4.48
C HIS A 62 6.07 4.68 3.08
N ALA A 63 5.82 3.38 2.96
CA ALA A 63 5.84 2.69 1.66
C ALA A 63 4.83 3.29 0.67
N ALA A 64 3.70 3.78 1.17
CA ALA A 64 2.62 4.33 0.35
C ALA A 64 2.69 5.85 0.18
N THR A 65 3.67 6.52 0.79
CA THR A 65 3.84 7.97 0.70
C THR A 65 5.28 8.33 0.32
N ASP A 66 6.16 8.53 1.29
CA ASP A 66 7.54 8.96 1.05
C ASP A 66 8.37 7.92 0.27
N GLY A 67 8.03 6.65 0.38
CA GLY A 67 8.70 5.56 -0.33
C GLY A 67 8.35 5.48 -1.81
N LEU A 68 7.33 6.20 -2.26
CA LEU A 68 6.97 6.23 -3.68
C LEU A 68 7.86 7.22 -4.43
N PRO A 69 8.41 6.83 -5.60
CA PRO A 69 9.21 7.75 -6.39
C PRO A 69 8.32 8.84 -7.00
N LYS A 70 8.76 10.09 -6.91
CA LYS A 70 7.98 11.25 -7.38
C LYS A 70 8.28 11.66 -8.82
N ASP A 71 9.41 11.21 -9.36
CA ASP A 71 9.87 11.53 -10.70
C ASP A 71 9.68 10.39 -11.70
N VAL A 72 9.02 9.31 -11.28
CA VAL A 72 8.70 8.17 -12.14
C VAL A 72 7.22 8.23 -12.50
N HIS A 73 6.94 8.12 -13.80
CA HIS A 73 5.57 8.00 -14.28
C HIS A 73 5.15 6.53 -14.31
N PHE A 74 4.14 6.18 -13.54
CA PHE A 74 3.53 4.85 -13.57
C PHE A 74 2.40 4.87 -14.59
N THR A 75 2.50 4.07 -15.64
CA THR A 75 1.45 3.97 -16.65
C THR A 75 0.12 3.53 -16.02
N LEU A 76 0.20 2.58 -15.11
CA LEU A 76 -0.99 2.03 -14.41
C LEU A 76 -0.81 2.18 -12.90
N ILE A 77 -1.92 2.38 -12.19
CA ILE A 77 -1.91 2.38 -10.73
C ILE A 77 -1.55 1.01 -10.15
N GLU A 78 -1.71 -0.06 -10.91
CA GLU A 78 -1.23 -1.40 -10.55
C GLU A 78 0.28 -1.40 -10.32
N GLY A 79 1.03 -0.61 -11.09
CA GLY A 79 2.46 -0.43 -10.89
C GLY A 79 2.79 0.25 -9.57
N VAL A 80 1.99 1.21 -9.16
CA VAL A 80 2.12 1.85 -7.84
C VAL A 80 1.88 0.82 -6.74
N ALA A 81 0.85 -0.01 -6.89
CA ALA A 81 0.53 -1.05 -5.91
C ALA A 81 1.66 -2.07 -5.79
N ASP A 82 2.25 -2.51 -6.91
CA ASP A 82 3.38 -3.44 -6.88
C ASP A 82 4.62 -2.81 -6.23
N HIS A 83 4.88 -1.54 -6.48
CA HIS A 83 6.00 -0.85 -5.84
C HIS A 83 5.85 -0.85 -4.30
N ILE A 84 4.64 -0.58 -3.81
CA ILE A 84 4.35 -0.60 -2.38
C ILE A 84 4.55 -2.01 -1.81
N ALA A 85 3.98 -3.02 -2.48
CA ALA A 85 4.10 -4.42 -2.04
C ALA A 85 5.56 -4.86 -2.00
N ASP A 86 6.33 -4.58 -3.04
CA ASP A 86 7.75 -4.94 -3.13
C ASP A 86 8.55 -4.27 -2.01
N THR A 87 8.31 -3.01 -1.74
CA THR A 87 8.96 -2.27 -0.66
C THR A 87 8.76 -2.98 0.68
N LEU A 88 7.55 -3.40 0.97
CA LEU A 88 7.22 -4.07 2.23
C LEU A 88 7.82 -5.48 2.30
N PHE A 89 7.79 -6.24 1.21
CA PHE A 89 8.40 -7.58 1.19
C PHE A 89 9.92 -7.53 1.35
N ILE A 90 10.57 -6.56 0.72
CA ILE A 90 12.03 -6.41 0.82
C ILE A 90 12.44 -5.98 2.22
N SER A 91 11.66 -5.11 2.85
CA SER A 91 12.02 -4.51 4.14
C SER A 91 11.88 -5.46 5.32
N ASP A 92 11.01 -6.47 5.22
CA ASP A 92 10.71 -7.34 6.37
C ASP A 92 10.29 -8.73 5.88
N SER A 93 11.11 -9.74 6.21
CA SER A 93 10.87 -11.11 5.80
C SER A 93 9.63 -11.76 6.45
N ARG A 94 9.10 -11.15 7.51
CA ARG A 94 7.90 -11.66 8.19
C ARG A 94 6.61 -11.28 7.47
N VAL A 95 6.67 -10.34 6.53
CA VAL A 95 5.52 -9.96 5.71
C VAL A 95 5.22 -11.11 4.75
N ARG A 96 4.02 -11.67 4.82
CA ARG A 96 3.61 -12.84 4.02
C ARG A 96 2.71 -12.48 2.87
N ARG A 97 1.88 -11.46 3.04
CA ARG A 97 0.90 -11.04 2.06
C ARG A 97 0.73 -9.53 2.17
N VAL A 98 0.61 -8.86 1.05
CA VAL A 98 0.31 -7.42 1.01
C VAL A 98 -0.90 -7.21 0.12
N GLU A 99 -1.85 -6.44 0.63
CA GLU A 99 -3.01 -5.98 -0.13
C GLU A 99 -2.92 -4.47 -0.24
N VAL A 100 -2.99 -3.96 -1.45
CA VAL A 100 -2.97 -2.52 -1.74
C VAL A 100 -4.24 -2.17 -2.49
N ARG A 101 -5.01 -1.25 -1.92
CA ARG A 101 -6.19 -0.68 -2.57
C ARG A 101 -5.87 0.74 -2.99
N ILE A 102 -6.10 1.07 -4.25
CA ILE A 102 -5.87 2.41 -4.79
C ILE A 102 -7.13 2.90 -5.48
N ILE A 103 -7.58 4.09 -5.09
CA ILE A 103 -8.73 4.76 -5.70
C ILE A 103 -8.21 6.01 -6.41
N LYS A 104 -8.58 6.17 -7.67
CA LYS A 104 -8.29 7.35 -8.47
C LYS A 104 -9.34 8.41 -8.17
N LEU A 105 -8.95 9.49 -7.51
CA LEU A 105 -9.89 10.50 -7.03
C LEU A 105 -10.34 11.47 -8.14
N ALA A 106 -9.51 11.70 -9.15
CA ALA A 106 -9.78 12.70 -10.17
C ALA A 106 -10.78 12.25 -11.25
N ILE A 107 -11.07 10.95 -11.36
CA ILE A 107 -11.91 10.44 -12.45
C ILE A 107 -13.34 10.09 -12.04
N ALA A 108 -13.65 10.17 -10.75
CA ALA A 108 -15.02 9.98 -10.29
C ALA A 108 -15.91 11.12 -10.78
N GLU A 109 -17.05 10.77 -11.35
CA GLU A 109 -18.01 11.76 -11.85
C GLU A 109 -19.10 12.05 -10.84
N ARG A 110 -19.33 11.12 -9.92
CA ARG A 110 -20.36 11.21 -8.88
C ARG A 110 -19.81 10.63 -7.58
N ASP A 111 -20.60 9.83 -6.90
CA ASP A 111 -20.23 9.22 -5.63
C ASP A 111 -19.50 7.87 -5.80
N GLU A 112 -19.23 7.44 -7.03
CA GLU A 112 -18.51 6.20 -7.26
C GLU A 112 -17.04 6.31 -6.85
N SER A 113 -16.47 5.17 -6.43
CA SER A 113 -15.04 5.01 -6.22
C SER A 113 -14.47 4.12 -7.30
N ILE A 114 -13.48 4.60 -8.02
CA ILE A 114 -12.88 3.90 -9.16
C ILE A 114 -11.44 3.59 -8.82
N GLY A 115 -11.07 2.32 -8.87
CA GLY A 115 -9.72 1.92 -8.55
C GLY A 115 -9.51 0.41 -8.61
N ILE A 116 -8.46 -0.04 -7.92
CA ILE A 116 -8.08 -1.44 -7.90
C ILE A 116 -7.77 -1.91 -6.48
N THR A 117 -7.81 -3.21 -6.29
CA THR A 117 -7.18 -3.89 -5.16
C THR A 117 -6.22 -4.94 -5.72
N LEU A 118 -4.96 -4.85 -5.35
CA LEU A 118 -3.94 -5.82 -5.73
C LEU A 118 -3.50 -6.59 -4.48
N VAL A 119 -3.47 -7.91 -4.59
CA VAL A 119 -2.97 -8.79 -3.53
C VAL A 119 -1.75 -9.53 -4.04
N ARG A 120 -0.66 -9.47 -3.28
CA ARG A 120 0.56 -10.23 -3.57
C ARG A 120 0.91 -11.09 -2.37
N HIS A 121 1.31 -12.31 -2.63
CA HIS A 121 1.84 -13.23 -1.63
C HIS A 121 3.36 -13.32 -1.76
N ARG A 122 4.04 -13.52 -0.64
CA ARG A 122 5.48 -13.75 -0.67
C ARG A 122 5.78 -15.05 -1.40
N ARG A 123 6.75 -15.01 -2.26
CA ARG A 123 7.18 -16.16 -3.08
C ARG A 123 8.50 -16.71 -2.62
#